data_c9c26b8b491e2b93c4510b3eaa734217
#
_entry.id   c9c26b8b491e2b93c4510b3eaa734217
#
_cell.length_a   1.000
_cell.length_b   1.000
_cell.length_c   1.000
_cell.angle_alpha   90.00
_cell.angle_beta   90.00
_cell.angle_gamma   90.00
#
_symmetry.space_group_name_H-M   'P 1'
#
loop_
_entity.id
_entity.type
_entity.pdbx_description
1 polymer ?
#
loop_
_entity_poly.entity_id
_entity_poly.type
_entity_poly.pdbx_seq_one_letter_code
_entity_poly.pdbx_strand_id
1 'polypeptide(L)'
;TYLPVVDCLPYKKGNDIVEQMKVPAGAVPDSTSIEFMYTKNGKEVRFDQANFPTDFDSTYVYVDRKDIVVKKGNGLVAKIVDFSLQSVHGTDTTAAIFANQKPYVLVFAKEMKGAESWKNQFQSIYKKLQSQNIEVILVTPEADRAAQLFGNINILISDATVIKTAARVTPTYFLMNGSRIVEKVAAPTIDQLFTTLNSK
;
A
#
# COMPACT_ATOMS: atom_id res chain seq x y z
N THR A 1 17.99 0.71 -11.48
CA THR A 1 17.63 1.83 -10.58
C THR A 1 17.88 1.41 -9.14
N TYR A 2 18.43 2.29 -8.32
CA TYR A 2 18.74 2.06 -6.90
C TYR A 2 17.64 2.65 -6.02
N LEU A 3 17.46 2.07 -4.83
CA LEU A 3 16.67 2.71 -3.77
C LEU A 3 17.40 3.96 -3.27
N PRO A 4 16.67 4.96 -2.74
CA PRO A 4 17.30 6.13 -2.11
C PRO A 4 18.13 5.68 -0.89
N VAL A 5 19.24 6.39 -0.65
CA VAL A 5 20.17 6.10 0.48
C VAL A 5 19.46 6.23 1.83
N VAL A 6 18.54 7.20 1.95
CA VAL A 6 17.71 7.38 3.15
C VAL A 6 16.27 7.04 2.80
N ASP A 7 15.74 6.00 3.40
CA ASP A 7 14.33 5.62 3.27
C ASP A 7 13.52 6.23 4.42
N CYS A 8 12.79 7.31 4.09
CA CYS A 8 11.90 8.01 5.03
C CYS A 8 10.49 7.42 5.04
N LEU A 9 10.21 6.38 4.23
CA LEU A 9 8.89 5.78 4.13
C LEU A 9 8.59 4.86 5.32
N PRO A 10 7.31 4.65 5.65
CA PRO A 10 6.94 3.70 6.70
C PRO A 10 7.34 2.25 6.36
N TYR A 11 7.57 1.94 5.08
CA TYR A 11 8.01 0.63 4.58
C TYR A 11 9.55 0.48 4.56
N LYS A 12 10.27 1.04 5.51
CA LYS A 12 11.72 0.90 5.60
C LYS A 12 12.14 -0.36 6.36
N LYS A 13 13.37 -0.80 6.14
CA LYS A 13 14.04 -1.86 6.91
C LYS A 13 13.86 -1.66 8.42
N GLY A 14 13.52 -2.71 9.13
CA GLY A 14 13.31 -2.74 10.57
C GLY A 14 11.88 -2.43 11.01
N ASN A 15 11.05 -1.81 10.18
CA ASN A 15 9.66 -1.53 10.51
C ASN A 15 8.79 -2.79 10.39
N ASP A 16 7.75 -2.82 11.19
CA ASP A 16 6.67 -3.80 11.12
C ASP A 16 5.46 -3.15 10.45
N ILE A 17 4.97 -3.75 9.35
CA ILE A 17 3.87 -3.18 8.56
C ILE A 17 2.60 -3.08 9.39
N VAL A 18 2.26 -4.14 10.16
CA VAL A 18 1.05 -4.17 11.00
C VAL A 18 1.12 -3.08 12.08
N GLU A 19 2.29 -2.90 12.71
CA GLU A 19 2.46 -1.82 13.69
C GLU A 19 2.33 -0.42 13.07
N GLN A 20 2.81 -0.24 11.83
CA GLN A 20 2.66 1.03 11.12
C GLN A 20 1.22 1.29 10.65
N MET A 21 0.37 0.25 10.56
CA MET A 21 -1.05 0.36 10.24
C MET A 21 -1.90 0.73 11.46
N LYS A 22 -1.37 0.59 12.67
CA LYS A 22 -2.10 0.98 13.89
C LYS A 22 -2.19 2.49 14.01
N VAL A 23 -3.36 2.96 14.40
CA VAL A 23 -3.54 4.35 14.80
C VAL A 23 -2.82 4.55 16.13
N PRO A 24 -1.94 5.55 16.28
CA PRO A 24 -1.22 5.80 17.53
C PRO A 24 -2.16 6.04 18.72
N ALA A 25 -1.75 5.58 19.89
CA ALA A 25 -2.51 5.86 21.13
C ALA A 25 -2.65 7.37 21.34
N GLY A 26 -3.84 7.80 21.75
CA GLY A 26 -4.15 9.22 21.95
C GLY A 26 -4.43 9.98 20.64
N ALA A 27 -4.59 9.30 19.53
CA ALA A 27 -5.01 9.94 18.28
C ALA A 27 -6.42 10.53 18.41
N VAL A 28 -6.53 11.78 18.03
CA VAL A 28 -7.82 12.50 17.95
C VAL A 28 -8.03 12.84 16.49
N PRO A 29 -8.99 12.22 15.80
CA PRO A 29 -9.26 12.51 14.41
C PRO A 29 -9.84 13.91 14.22
N ASP A 30 -9.75 14.43 12.99
CA ASP A 30 -10.49 15.62 12.61
C ASP A 30 -12.00 15.34 12.75
N SER A 31 -12.72 16.30 13.33
CA SER A 31 -14.18 16.30 13.29
C SER A 31 -14.62 17.02 12.03
N THR A 32 -15.31 16.31 11.15
CA THR A 32 -15.81 16.85 9.89
C THR A 32 -17.33 17.00 9.90
N SER A 33 -17.85 17.96 9.17
CA SER A 33 -19.26 18.11 8.87
C SER A 33 -19.42 18.29 7.35
N ILE A 34 -20.59 17.96 6.83
CA ILE A 34 -20.92 18.19 5.43
C ILE A 34 -21.60 19.54 5.32
N GLU A 35 -21.00 20.46 4.58
CA GLU A 35 -21.63 21.71 4.15
C GLU A 35 -22.29 21.48 2.80
N PHE A 36 -23.58 21.76 2.74
CA PHE A 36 -24.39 21.72 1.51
C PHE A 36 -24.47 23.12 0.91
N MET A 37 -24.32 23.20 -0.41
CA MET A 37 -24.49 24.43 -1.18
C MET A 37 -25.70 24.28 -2.09
N TYR A 38 -26.63 25.21 -1.94
CA TYR A 38 -27.84 25.31 -2.76
C TYR A 38 -28.00 26.73 -3.31
N THR A 39 -28.81 26.85 -4.33
CA THR A 39 -29.31 28.16 -4.79
C THR A 39 -30.80 28.26 -4.43
N LYS A 40 -31.21 29.34 -3.75
CA LYS A 40 -32.63 29.68 -3.47
C LYS A 40 -32.94 31.04 -4.08
N ASN A 41 -33.90 31.12 -5.00
CA ASN A 41 -34.26 32.37 -5.69
C ASN A 41 -33.08 33.10 -6.32
N GLY A 42 -32.12 32.35 -6.92
CA GLY A 42 -30.93 32.88 -7.57
C GLY A 42 -29.81 33.32 -6.63
N LYS A 43 -29.94 33.08 -5.31
CA LYS A 43 -28.92 33.38 -4.31
C LYS A 43 -28.33 32.08 -3.78
N GLU A 44 -27.00 32.03 -3.65
CA GLU A 44 -26.31 30.91 -2.99
C GLU A 44 -26.64 30.91 -1.50
N VAL A 45 -26.99 29.75 -0.98
CA VAL A 45 -27.20 29.46 0.44
C VAL A 45 -26.38 28.24 0.85
N ARG A 46 -25.79 28.29 2.02
CA ARG A 46 -24.99 27.23 2.59
C ARG A 46 -25.47 26.85 3.98
N PHE A 47 -25.51 25.57 4.26
CA PHE A 47 -25.89 25.05 5.56
C PHE A 47 -25.30 23.67 5.77
N ASP A 48 -25.14 23.28 7.02
CA ASP A 48 -24.74 21.94 7.41
C ASP A 48 -25.96 21.13 7.93
N GLN A 49 -25.68 19.88 8.34
CA GLN A 49 -26.74 19.02 8.86
C GLN A 49 -27.37 19.57 10.15
N ALA A 50 -26.61 20.27 10.98
CA ALA A 50 -27.11 20.85 12.25
C ALA A 50 -27.96 22.10 12.03
N ASN A 51 -27.68 22.84 10.96
CA ASN A 51 -28.34 24.10 10.59
C ASN A 51 -29.16 23.95 9.31
N PHE A 52 -29.78 22.78 9.13
CA PHE A 52 -30.60 22.52 7.95
C PHE A 52 -31.85 23.44 7.96
N PRO A 53 -32.17 24.13 6.83
CA PRO A 53 -33.27 25.07 6.79
C PRO A 53 -34.61 24.39 7.06
N THR A 54 -35.41 24.97 7.94
CA THR A 54 -36.75 24.45 8.27
C THR A 54 -37.76 24.70 7.16
N ASP A 55 -37.46 25.64 6.28
CA ASP A 55 -38.26 26.03 5.11
C ASP A 55 -37.75 25.41 3.81
N PHE A 56 -37.06 24.26 3.88
CA PHE A 56 -36.52 23.59 2.72
C PHE A 56 -37.62 23.05 1.83
N ASP A 57 -37.68 23.54 0.58
CA ASP A 57 -38.68 23.19 -0.41
C ASP A 57 -38.09 23.09 -1.83
N SER A 58 -38.96 22.98 -2.84
CA SER A 58 -38.60 22.88 -4.25
C SER A 58 -37.88 24.11 -4.83
N THR A 59 -37.81 25.23 -4.10
CA THR A 59 -37.06 26.44 -4.53
C THR A 59 -35.58 26.32 -4.26
N TYR A 60 -35.16 25.31 -3.46
CA TYR A 60 -33.75 25.01 -3.23
C TYR A 60 -33.21 24.10 -4.35
N VAL A 61 -32.29 24.61 -5.14
CA VAL A 61 -31.62 23.88 -6.22
C VAL A 61 -30.22 23.48 -5.73
N TYR A 62 -29.95 22.19 -5.70
CA TYR A 62 -28.64 21.65 -5.28
C TYR A 62 -27.52 22.15 -6.21
N VAL A 63 -26.41 22.58 -5.63
CA VAL A 63 -25.21 23.02 -6.36
C VAL A 63 -24.05 22.07 -6.08
N ASP A 64 -23.68 21.88 -4.79
CA ASP A 64 -22.50 21.07 -4.40
C ASP A 64 -22.57 20.70 -2.92
N ARG A 65 -21.67 19.84 -2.49
CA ARG A 65 -21.40 19.55 -1.08
C ARG A 65 -19.91 19.49 -0.81
N LYS A 66 -19.48 19.91 0.36
CA LYS A 66 -18.07 19.87 0.79
C LYS A 66 -17.96 19.30 2.20
N ASP A 67 -16.93 18.49 2.40
CA ASP A 67 -16.52 18.13 3.76
C ASP A 67 -15.71 19.29 4.34
N ILE A 68 -16.18 19.83 5.45
CA ILE A 68 -15.51 20.89 6.20
C ILE A 68 -14.97 20.34 7.52
N VAL A 69 -13.74 20.71 7.88
CA VAL A 69 -13.16 20.35 9.18
C VAL A 69 -13.67 21.35 10.21
N VAL A 70 -14.57 20.89 11.09
CA VAL A 70 -15.16 21.69 12.18
C VAL A 70 -14.17 21.83 13.34
N LYS A 71 -13.46 20.73 13.66
CA LYS A 71 -12.45 20.73 14.71
C LYS A 71 -11.27 19.89 14.24
N LYS A 72 -10.07 20.48 14.26
CA LYS A 72 -8.84 19.74 13.93
C LYS A 72 -8.50 18.77 15.05
N GLY A 73 -8.15 17.57 14.66
CA GLY A 73 -7.53 16.58 15.51
C GLY A 73 -6.08 16.94 15.84
N ASN A 74 -5.35 15.99 16.39
CA ASN A 74 -3.95 16.18 16.78
C ASN A 74 -2.95 15.70 15.71
N GLY A 75 -3.42 15.31 14.54
CA GLY A 75 -2.59 14.87 13.40
C GLY A 75 -1.94 13.48 13.59
N LEU A 76 -2.24 12.77 14.67
CA LEU A 76 -1.76 11.40 14.86
C LEU A 76 -2.63 10.44 14.03
N VAL A 77 -2.05 9.89 12.97
CA VAL A 77 -2.69 8.94 12.06
C VAL A 77 -1.81 7.72 11.86
N ALA A 78 -2.38 6.61 11.42
CA ALA A 78 -1.61 5.47 10.96
C ALA A 78 -0.66 5.89 9.83
N LYS A 79 0.57 5.39 9.85
CA LYS A 79 1.58 5.71 8.82
C LYS A 79 1.38 4.91 7.55
N ILE A 80 0.75 3.76 7.65
CA ILE A 80 0.34 2.91 6.54
C ILE A 80 -1.17 2.79 6.61
N VAL A 81 -1.83 3.15 5.53
CA VAL A 81 -3.26 2.93 5.30
C VAL A 81 -3.42 2.05 4.06
N ASP A 82 -4.52 1.32 3.96
CA ASP A 82 -4.94 0.56 2.77
C ASP A 82 -3.95 -0.50 2.26
N PHE A 83 -2.98 -0.96 3.08
CA PHE A 83 -2.12 -2.06 2.69
C PHE A 83 -2.90 -3.38 2.69
N SER A 84 -2.98 -4.02 1.53
CA SER A 84 -3.57 -5.35 1.40
C SER A 84 -2.84 -6.19 0.35
N LEU A 85 -2.82 -7.49 0.58
CA LEU A 85 -2.32 -8.52 -0.32
C LEU A 85 -3.48 -9.45 -0.66
N GLN A 86 -3.96 -9.41 -1.89
CA GLN A 86 -5.10 -10.20 -2.33
C GLN A 86 -4.65 -11.34 -3.23
N SER A 87 -5.31 -12.47 -3.11
CA SER A 87 -5.17 -13.55 -4.09
C SER A 87 -5.67 -13.08 -5.47
N VAL A 88 -5.31 -13.81 -6.53
CA VAL A 88 -5.81 -13.55 -7.90
C VAL A 88 -7.34 -13.68 -8.02
N HIS A 89 -7.99 -14.25 -7.00
CA HIS A 89 -9.46 -14.36 -6.91
C HIS A 89 -10.10 -13.28 -6.05
N GLY A 90 -9.34 -12.27 -5.61
CA GLY A 90 -9.83 -11.13 -4.84
C GLY A 90 -9.97 -11.38 -3.33
N THR A 91 -9.54 -12.54 -2.81
CA THR A 91 -9.55 -12.81 -1.36
C THR A 91 -8.38 -12.11 -0.69
N ASP A 92 -8.63 -11.34 0.37
CA ASP A 92 -7.57 -10.75 1.20
C ASP A 92 -6.82 -11.86 1.95
N THR A 93 -5.53 -11.94 1.70
CA THR A 93 -4.60 -12.92 2.29
C THR A 93 -3.58 -12.26 3.20
N THR A 94 -3.66 -10.96 3.45
CA THR A 94 -2.67 -10.18 4.19
C THR A 94 -2.34 -10.79 5.54
N ALA A 95 -3.36 -11.13 6.34
CA ALA A 95 -3.16 -11.73 7.66
C ALA A 95 -2.49 -13.11 7.57
N ALA A 96 -2.89 -13.94 6.59
CA ALA A 96 -2.33 -15.27 6.39
C ALA A 96 -0.85 -15.20 5.97
N ILE A 97 -0.49 -14.27 5.07
CA ILE A 97 0.91 -14.05 4.66
C ILE A 97 1.74 -13.56 5.83
N PHE A 98 1.24 -12.62 6.63
CA PHE A 98 1.95 -12.09 7.78
C PHE A 98 2.02 -13.05 8.98
N ALA A 99 1.19 -14.08 9.01
CA ALA A 99 1.29 -15.16 9.99
C ALA A 99 2.46 -16.14 9.72
N ASN A 100 3.14 -16.03 8.58
CA ASN A 100 4.26 -16.89 8.22
C ASN A 100 5.42 -16.70 9.21
N GLN A 101 5.83 -17.81 9.86
CA GLN A 101 6.92 -17.82 10.84
C GLN A 101 8.31 -18.00 10.19
N LYS A 102 8.35 -18.39 8.91
CA LYS A 102 9.61 -18.53 8.15
C LYS A 102 9.88 -17.26 7.37
N PRO A 103 11.17 -16.95 7.13
CA PRO A 103 11.51 -15.86 6.21
C PRO A 103 10.94 -16.10 4.81
N TYR A 104 10.44 -15.06 4.20
CA TYR A 104 9.94 -15.07 2.82
C TYR A 104 10.25 -13.74 2.13
N VAL A 105 10.10 -13.67 0.81
CA VAL A 105 10.40 -12.47 0.03
C VAL A 105 9.14 -12.00 -0.71
N LEU A 106 8.74 -10.76 -0.46
CA LEU A 106 7.77 -10.04 -1.31
C LEU A 106 8.54 -9.25 -2.35
N VAL A 107 8.16 -9.41 -3.62
CA VAL A 107 8.74 -8.68 -4.74
C VAL A 107 7.70 -7.73 -5.30
N PHE A 108 7.86 -6.45 -5.03
CA PHE A 108 6.89 -5.43 -5.47
C PHE A 108 7.21 -4.92 -6.87
N ALA A 109 6.22 -4.99 -7.74
CA ALA A 109 6.27 -4.43 -9.09
C ALA A 109 4.97 -3.69 -9.40
N LYS A 110 5.01 -2.36 -9.45
CA LYS A 110 3.82 -1.51 -9.65
C LYS A 110 3.20 -1.67 -11.04
N GLU A 111 3.96 -2.15 -12.01
CA GLU A 111 3.56 -2.35 -13.40
C GLU A 111 4.44 -3.42 -14.05
N MET A 112 3.88 -4.13 -15.03
CA MET A 112 4.62 -5.12 -15.83
C MET A 112 5.17 -4.53 -17.12
N LYS A 113 4.94 -3.25 -17.41
CA LYS A 113 5.56 -2.57 -18.55
C LYS A 113 7.08 -2.55 -18.36
N GLY A 114 7.82 -3.05 -19.34
CA GLY A 114 9.29 -3.14 -19.29
C GLY A 114 9.82 -4.27 -18.40
N ALA A 115 8.98 -5.20 -17.96
CA ALA A 115 9.39 -6.34 -17.13
C ALA A 115 10.41 -7.25 -17.82
N GLU A 116 10.42 -7.26 -19.13
CA GLU A 116 11.41 -7.99 -19.93
C GLU A 116 12.85 -7.61 -19.56
N SER A 117 13.09 -6.36 -19.20
CA SER A 117 14.43 -5.86 -18.84
C SER A 117 14.98 -6.44 -17.53
N TRP A 118 14.12 -6.90 -16.61
CA TRP A 118 14.52 -7.48 -15.33
C TRP A 118 14.10 -8.95 -15.16
N LYS A 119 13.38 -9.51 -16.14
CA LYS A 119 12.85 -10.88 -16.11
C LYS A 119 13.93 -11.92 -15.80
N ASN A 120 15.03 -11.92 -16.55
CA ASN A 120 16.10 -12.91 -16.40
C ASN A 120 16.76 -12.81 -15.02
N GLN A 121 17.00 -11.60 -14.55
CA GLN A 121 17.56 -11.36 -13.21
C GLN A 121 16.59 -11.85 -12.12
N PHE A 122 15.31 -11.50 -12.23
CA PHE A 122 14.28 -11.96 -11.29
C PHE A 122 14.22 -13.50 -11.24
N GLN A 123 14.20 -14.17 -12.40
CA GLN A 123 14.14 -15.63 -12.45
C GLN A 123 15.38 -16.29 -11.83
N SER A 124 16.57 -15.70 -11.99
CA SER A 124 17.79 -16.17 -11.34
C SER A 124 17.71 -16.05 -9.82
N ILE A 125 17.25 -14.87 -9.32
CA ILE A 125 17.06 -14.61 -7.89
C ILE A 125 15.99 -15.55 -7.32
N TYR A 126 14.86 -15.70 -8.01
CA TYR A 126 13.76 -16.58 -7.64
C TYR A 126 14.25 -18.02 -7.41
N LYS A 127 14.96 -18.60 -8.40
CA LYS A 127 15.53 -19.95 -8.30
C LYS A 127 16.51 -20.10 -7.13
N LYS A 128 17.37 -19.10 -6.92
CA LYS A 128 18.34 -19.10 -5.81
C LYS A 128 17.64 -19.07 -4.46
N LEU A 129 16.59 -18.26 -4.29
CA LEU A 129 15.82 -18.21 -3.04
C LEU A 129 15.03 -19.50 -2.83
N GLN A 130 14.42 -20.06 -3.86
CA GLN A 130 13.73 -21.34 -3.76
C GLN A 130 14.67 -22.49 -3.38
N SER A 131 15.92 -22.52 -3.89
CA SER A 131 16.90 -23.55 -3.50
C SER A 131 17.30 -23.46 -2.02
N GLN A 132 17.02 -22.33 -1.37
CA GLN A 132 17.21 -22.11 0.08
C GLN A 132 15.89 -22.29 0.88
N ASN A 133 14.83 -22.82 0.26
CA ASN A 133 13.49 -22.96 0.85
C ASN A 133 12.87 -21.62 1.29
N ILE A 134 13.23 -20.51 0.64
CA ILE A 134 12.64 -19.20 0.85
C ILE A 134 11.48 -19.02 -0.15
N GLU A 135 10.29 -18.82 0.36
CA GLU A 135 9.13 -18.49 -0.45
C GLU A 135 9.29 -17.11 -1.09
N VAL A 136 8.95 -16.99 -2.37
CA VAL A 136 9.00 -15.73 -3.12
C VAL A 136 7.63 -15.47 -3.72
N ILE A 137 7.08 -14.29 -3.42
CA ILE A 137 5.76 -13.87 -3.85
C ILE A 137 5.91 -12.57 -4.65
N LEU A 138 5.45 -12.57 -5.90
CA LEU A 138 5.37 -11.35 -6.71
C LEU A 138 4.10 -10.59 -6.39
N VAL A 139 4.21 -9.33 -6.03
CA VAL A 139 3.09 -8.44 -5.69
C VAL A 139 2.94 -7.38 -6.77
N THR A 140 1.80 -7.39 -7.46
CA THR A 140 1.55 -6.49 -8.60
C THR A 140 0.05 -6.30 -8.81
N PRO A 141 -0.41 -5.15 -9.35
CA PRO A 141 -1.81 -5.00 -9.78
C PRO A 141 -2.11 -5.73 -11.11
N GLU A 142 -1.06 -6.14 -11.86
CA GLU A 142 -1.17 -6.74 -13.20
C GLU A 142 -0.91 -8.26 -13.16
N ALA A 143 -1.67 -9.01 -12.34
CA ALA A 143 -1.43 -10.43 -12.08
C ALA A 143 -1.45 -11.30 -13.35
N ASP A 144 -2.40 -11.08 -14.26
CA ASP A 144 -2.51 -11.87 -15.51
C ASP A 144 -1.29 -11.69 -16.38
N ARG A 145 -0.81 -10.46 -16.53
CA ARG A 145 0.38 -10.14 -17.30
C ARG A 145 1.65 -10.71 -16.64
N ALA A 146 1.70 -10.67 -15.31
CA ALA A 146 2.80 -11.28 -14.57
C ALA A 146 2.82 -12.81 -14.76
N ALA A 147 1.67 -13.47 -14.71
CA ALA A 147 1.56 -14.92 -14.97
C ALA A 147 2.01 -15.29 -16.39
N GLN A 148 1.63 -14.50 -17.39
CA GLN A 148 2.09 -14.70 -18.77
C GLN A 148 3.62 -14.55 -18.92
N LEU A 149 4.22 -13.60 -18.20
CA LEU A 149 5.66 -13.31 -18.30
C LEU A 149 6.53 -14.32 -17.52
N PHE A 150 6.10 -14.70 -16.31
CA PHE A 150 6.93 -15.45 -15.38
C PHE A 150 6.48 -16.91 -15.18
N GLY A 151 5.31 -17.27 -15.70
CA GLY A 151 4.77 -18.63 -15.60
C GLY A 151 4.25 -18.94 -14.19
N ASN A 152 4.47 -20.16 -13.71
CA ASN A 152 3.95 -20.67 -12.46
C ASN A 152 4.77 -20.15 -11.26
N ILE A 153 4.52 -18.91 -10.86
CA ILE A 153 5.05 -18.30 -9.63
C ILE A 153 3.90 -17.88 -8.72
N ASN A 154 4.19 -17.69 -7.43
CA ASN A 154 3.19 -17.17 -6.50
C ASN A 154 2.98 -15.67 -6.74
N ILE A 155 1.75 -15.26 -7.07
CA ILE A 155 1.38 -13.87 -7.37
C ILE A 155 0.26 -13.44 -6.43
N LEU A 156 0.44 -12.27 -5.82
CA LEU A 156 -0.60 -11.56 -5.08
C LEU A 156 -0.86 -10.19 -5.73
N ILE A 157 -2.09 -9.73 -5.58
CA ILE A 157 -2.53 -8.43 -6.07
C ILE A 157 -2.46 -7.43 -4.94
N SER A 158 -1.95 -6.24 -5.23
CA SER A 158 -2.05 -5.06 -4.37
C SER A 158 -2.27 -3.82 -5.23
N ASP A 159 -2.85 -2.78 -4.65
CA ASP A 159 -3.09 -1.53 -5.36
C ASP A 159 -1.77 -0.87 -5.82
N ALA A 160 -1.78 -0.31 -7.02
CA ALA A 160 -0.59 0.33 -7.60
C ALA A 160 -0.08 1.52 -6.77
N THR A 161 -0.96 2.26 -6.10
CA THR A 161 -0.60 3.38 -5.23
C THR A 161 0.08 2.89 -3.96
N VAL A 162 -0.43 1.80 -3.38
CA VAL A 162 0.19 1.13 -2.22
C VAL A 162 1.58 0.64 -2.60
N ILE A 163 1.72 -0.06 -3.72
CA ILE A 163 3.02 -0.54 -4.21
C ILE A 163 3.99 0.62 -4.47
N LYS A 164 3.53 1.70 -5.10
CA LYS A 164 4.35 2.90 -5.34
C LYS A 164 4.86 3.55 -4.04
N THR A 165 4.03 3.51 -3.00
CA THR A 165 4.42 4.01 -1.67
C THR A 165 5.39 3.07 -0.98
N ALA A 166 5.18 1.75 -1.06
CA ALA A 166 6.05 0.76 -0.48
C ALA A 166 7.40 0.66 -1.21
N ALA A 167 7.36 0.65 -2.56
CA ALA A 167 8.49 0.35 -3.42
C ALA A 167 8.67 1.44 -4.49
N ARG A 168 9.66 2.31 -4.32
CA ARG A 168 9.94 3.43 -5.25
C ARG A 168 10.50 2.99 -6.59
N VAL A 169 11.05 1.80 -6.67
CA VAL A 169 11.62 1.21 -7.89
C VAL A 169 11.00 -0.17 -8.16
N THR A 170 11.00 -0.58 -9.42
CA THR A 170 10.47 -1.86 -9.87
C THR A 170 11.60 -2.68 -10.50
N PRO A 171 11.86 -3.92 -10.06
CA PRO A 171 11.31 -4.55 -8.86
C PRO A 171 12.02 -4.12 -7.56
N THR A 172 11.30 -4.16 -6.43
CA THR A 172 11.89 -4.01 -5.09
C THR A 172 11.62 -5.28 -4.28
N TYR A 173 12.64 -5.81 -3.62
CA TYR A 173 12.60 -7.03 -2.84
C TYR A 173 12.56 -6.71 -1.35
N PHE A 174 11.57 -7.26 -0.66
CA PHE A 174 11.42 -7.15 0.78
C PHE A 174 11.63 -8.53 1.39
N LEU A 175 12.71 -8.72 2.14
CA LEU A 175 12.85 -9.88 3.01
C LEU A 175 11.98 -9.67 4.24
N MET A 176 11.04 -10.57 4.45
CA MET A 176 10.05 -10.49 5.51
C MET A 176 10.27 -11.58 6.56
N ASN A 177 9.89 -11.27 7.80
CA ASN A 177 9.66 -12.22 8.86
C ASN A 177 8.36 -11.83 9.58
N GLY A 178 7.28 -12.59 9.36
CA GLY A 178 5.94 -12.12 9.68
C GLY A 178 5.63 -10.81 8.94
N SER A 179 5.12 -9.81 9.63
CA SER A 179 4.87 -8.46 9.10
C SER A 179 6.09 -7.52 9.12
N ARG A 180 7.23 -8.00 9.65
CA ARG A 180 8.43 -7.17 9.79
C ARG A 180 9.30 -7.21 8.55
N ILE A 181 9.70 -6.03 8.08
CA ILE A 181 10.66 -5.86 6.98
C ILE A 181 12.08 -6.03 7.53
N VAL A 182 12.69 -7.17 7.24
CA VAL A 182 14.06 -7.49 7.68
C VAL A 182 15.10 -6.82 6.80
N GLU A 183 14.86 -6.83 5.47
CA GLU A 183 15.70 -6.16 4.48
C GLU A 183 14.84 -5.64 3.34
N LYS A 184 15.27 -4.53 2.72
CA LYS A 184 14.62 -3.93 1.57
C LYS A 184 15.65 -3.51 0.55
N VAL A 185 15.65 -4.12 -0.62
CA VAL A 185 16.66 -3.90 -1.66
C VAL A 185 16.04 -3.76 -3.04
N ALA A 186 16.71 -3.04 -3.92
CA ALA A 186 16.48 -3.10 -5.37
C ALA A 186 17.36 -4.18 -6.01
N ALA A 187 17.05 -4.55 -7.26
CA ALA A 187 17.79 -5.56 -7.99
C ALA A 187 19.33 -5.34 -8.01
N PRO A 188 19.86 -4.12 -8.19
CA PRO A 188 21.32 -3.91 -8.18
C PRO A 188 22.00 -4.15 -6.84
N THR A 189 21.24 -4.16 -5.72
CA THR A 189 21.77 -4.37 -4.36
C THR A 189 21.28 -5.67 -3.74
N ILE A 190 20.87 -6.62 -4.55
CA ILE A 190 20.27 -7.89 -4.11
C ILE A 190 21.19 -8.73 -3.20
N ASP A 191 22.50 -8.57 -3.32
CA ASP A 191 23.48 -9.29 -2.48
C ASP A 191 23.33 -8.95 -0.99
N GLN A 192 22.82 -7.76 -0.65
CA GLN A 192 22.53 -7.39 0.74
C GLN A 192 21.41 -8.27 1.33
N LEU A 193 20.41 -8.64 0.52
CA LEU A 193 19.35 -9.56 0.94
C LEU A 193 19.93 -10.95 1.25
N PHE A 194 20.80 -11.48 0.39
CA PHE A 194 21.44 -12.76 0.61
C PHE A 194 22.39 -12.73 1.81
N THR A 195 23.13 -11.64 2.01
CA THR A 195 23.98 -11.47 3.20
C THR A 195 23.14 -11.51 4.47
N THR A 196 22.00 -10.81 4.48
CA THR A 196 21.08 -10.80 5.64
C THR A 196 20.44 -12.18 5.89
N LEU A 197 20.14 -12.95 4.86
CA LEU A 197 19.64 -14.32 4.99
C LEU A 197 20.66 -15.26 5.60
N ASN A 198 21.93 -15.15 5.21
CA ASN A 198 23.01 -16.03 5.65
C ASN A 198 23.59 -15.64 7.02
N SER A 199 23.25 -14.48 7.56
CA SER A 199 23.72 -14.01 8.89
C SER A 199 22.82 -14.44 10.04
N LYS A 200 21.80 -15.24 9.78
CA LYS A 200 20.91 -15.87 10.77
C LYS A 200 21.22 -17.36 10.89
#